data_0f9d2778d95834fe01af30543e2d2a01
#
_entry.id   0f9d2778d95834fe01af30543e2d2a01
#
_cell.length_a   1.000
_cell.length_b   1.000
_cell.length_c   1.000
_cell.angle_alpha   90.00
_cell.angle_beta   90.00
_cell.angle_gamma   90.00
#
_symmetry.space_group_name_H-M   'P 1'
#
loop_
_entity.id
_entity.type
_entity.pdbx_description
1 polymer ?
#
loop_
_entity_poly.entity_id
_entity_poly.type
_entity_poly.pdbx_seq_one_letter_code
_entity_poly.pdbx_strand_id
1 'polypeptide(L)'
;MIKGNKKTLGTNILVERDISGGFVVSIPGINGAHADGMTLEQAIKNLNEAMSLLKEYYGEKKLLSIVKSENRFFGVLPYNLEYV
;
A
#
# COMPACT_ATOMS: atom_id res chain seq x y z
N MET A 1 -29.54 14.32 4.54
CA MET A 1 -29.03 14.43 3.31
C MET A 1 -27.76 13.67 3.11
N ILE A 2 -27.62 13.11 2.02
CA ILE A 2 -26.51 12.34 1.81
C ILE A 2 -25.42 13.13 1.26
N LYS A 3 -24.33 13.07 1.86
CA LYS A 3 -23.29 13.72 1.40
C LYS A 3 -22.77 13.06 0.27
N GLY A 4 -22.11 13.49 -0.51
CA GLY A 4 -21.59 12.92 -1.67
C GLY A 4 -21.19 11.54 -1.46
N ASN A 5 -21.43 10.69 -2.33
CA ASN A 5 -21.12 9.32 -2.19
C ASN A 5 -19.68 9.11 -2.42
N LYS A 6 -18.97 8.93 -1.33
CA LYS A 6 -17.59 8.63 -1.41
C LYS A 6 -17.44 7.21 -1.81
N LYS A 7 -16.82 6.94 -2.92
CA LYS A 7 -16.58 5.58 -3.37
C LYS A 7 -15.19 5.15 -2.95
N THR A 8 -15.08 3.90 -2.56
CA THR A 8 -13.78 3.36 -2.19
C THR A 8 -13.52 2.11 -3.01
N LEU A 9 -12.25 1.86 -3.27
CA LEU A 9 -11.83 0.65 -3.96
C LEU A 9 -10.79 -0.01 -3.06
N GLY A 10 -11.10 -1.20 -2.61
CA GLY A 10 -10.19 -1.91 -1.73
C GLY A 10 -8.99 -2.45 -2.45
N THR A 11 -7.89 -2.46 -1.75
CA THR A 11 -6.68 -3.09 -2.21
C THR A 11 -5.98 -3.63 -0.98
N ASN A 12 -4.84 -4.24 -1.16
CA ASN A 12 -4.12 -4.86 -0.06
C ASN A 12 -2.89 -4.06 0.31
N ILE A 13 -2.58 -4.06 1.59
CA ILE A 13 -1.35 -3.47 2.08
C ILE A 13 -0.44 -4.62 2.47
N LEU A 14 0.78 -4.57 1.99
CA LEU A 14 1.80 -5.53 2.38
C LEU A 14 2.51 -4.97 3.60
N VAL A 15 2.62 -5.76 4.64
CA VAL A 15 3.25 -5.34 5.89
C VAL A 15 4.50 -6.17 6.11
N GLU A 16 5.62 -5.50 6.32
CA GLU A 16 6.88 -6.18 6.57
C GLU A 16 7.52 -5.63 7.82
N ARG A 17 8.27 -6.46 8.52
CA ARG A 17 9.02 -6.02 9.66
C ARG A 17 10.33 -5.44 9.18
N ASP A 18 10.69 -4.30 9.71
CA ASP A 18 11.99 -3.71 9.39
C ASP A 18 13.03 -4.33 10.30
N ILE A 19 14.20 -4.59 9.78
CA ILE A 19 15.24 -5.23 10.55
C ILE A 19 15.73 -4.31 11.66
N SER A 20 15.58 -3.02 11.53
CA SER A 20 15.96 -2.07 12.58
C SER A 20 14.84 -1.87 13.59
N GLY A 21 13.76 -2.61 13.49
CA GLY A 21 12.57 -2.43 14.31
C GLY A 21 11.53 -1.66 13.53
N GLY A 22 10.32 -1.71 13.94
CA GLY A 22 9.26 -1.02 13.24
C GLY A 22 8.71 -1.81 12.07
N PHE A 23 8.00 -1.11 11.20
CA PHE A 23 7.25 -1.73 10.12
C PHE A 23 7.40 -0.94 8.83
N VAL A 24 7.36 -1.66 7.72
CA VAL A 24 7.29 -1.06 6.41
C VAL A 24 5.99 -1.54 5.78
N VAL A 25 5.20 -0.63 5.25
CA VAL A 25 3.93 -0.96 4.60
C VAL A 25 3.97 -0.46 3.17
N SER A 26 3.33 -1.18 2.28
CA SER A 26 3.29 -0.78 0.89
C SER A 26 2.03 -1.28 0.22
N ILE A 27 1.67 -0.63 -0.88
CA ILE A 27 0.59 -1.11 -1.71
C ILE A 27 1.23 -1.63 -2.99
N PRO A 28 1.19 -2.94 -3.22
CA PRO A 28 1.84 -3.50 -4.39
C PRO A 28 1.27 -2.91 -5.68
N GLY A 29 2.12 -2.67 -6.63
CA GLY A 29 1.70 -2.17 -7.93
C GLY A 29 1.65 -0.66 -8.06
N ILE A 30 1.72 0.06 -6.96
CA ILE A 30 1.73 1.52 -7.02
C ILE A 30 3.12 2.00 -6.64
N ASN A 31 3.81 2.54 -7.60
CA ASN A 31 5.16 3.03 -7.37
C ASN A 31 5.12 4.22 -6.41
N GLY A 32 5.89 4.16 -5.37
CA GLY A 32 5.91 5.20 -4.35
C GLY A 32 4.94 5.01 -3.20
N ALA A 33 4.09 4.00 -3.26
CA ALA A 33 3.12 3.76 -2.21
C ALA A 33 3.72 2.90 -1.13
N HIS A 34 4.64 3.47 -0.36
CA HIS A 34 5.25 2.77 0.75
C HIS A 34 5.60 3.76 1.85
N ALA A 35 5.67 3.28 3.05
CA ALA A 35 6.02 4.10 4.20
C ALA A 35 6.48 3.22 5.34
N ASP A 36 7.12 3.82 6.32
CA ASP A 36 7.55 3.07 7.48
C ASP A 36 7.12 3.80 8.75
N GLY A 37 7.24 3.14 9.85
CA GLY A 37 6.96 3.71 11.16
C GLY A 37 7.37 2.73 12.23
N MET A 38 7.56 3.24 13.44
CA MET A 38 7.95 2.39 14.56
C MET A 38 6.80 1.50 15.00
N THR A 39 5.58 1.92 14.74
CA THR A 39 4.39 1.11 15.01
C THR A 39 3.64 0.93 13.70
N LEU A 40 2.81 -0.09 13.63
CA LEU A 40 2.02 -0.34 12.45
C LEU A 40 1.08 0.83 12.18
N GLU A 41 0.49 1.37 13.24
CA GLU A 41 -0.40 2.50 13.14
C GLU A 41 0.31 3.69 12.50
N GLN A 42 1.52 3.96 12.94
CA GLN A 42 2.28 5.07 12.41
C GLN A 42 2.66 4.84 10.97
N ALA A 43 3.04 3.62 10.62
CA ALA A 43 3.39 3.28 9.26
C ALA A 43 2.19 3.48 8.32
N ILE A 44 1.00 3.08 8.76
CA ILE A 44 -0.21 3.25 7.96
C ILE A 44 -0.57 4.72 7.82
N LYS A 45 -0.39 5.50 8.89
CA LYS A 45 -0.65 6.92 8.82
C LYS A 45 0.28 7.57 7.79
N ASN A 46 1.54 7.19 7.81
CA ASN A 46 2.52 7.72 6.88
C ASN A 46 2.21 7.27 5.45
N LEU A 47 1.69 6.06 5.29
CA LEU A 47 1.28 5.58 3.98
C LEU A 47 0.11 6.41 3.44
N ASN A 48 -0.84 6.74 4.31
CA ASN A 48 -1.96 7.56 3.90
C ASN A 48 -1.51 8.94 3.41
N GLU A 49 -0.50 9.50 4.03
CA GLU A 49 0.05 10.78 3.59
C GLU A 49 0.72 10.63 2.23
N ALA A 50 1.45 9.54 2.03
CA ALA A 50 2.08 9.28 0.75
C ALA A 50 1.03 9.09 -0.34
N MET A 51 -0.06 8.40 -0.01
CA MET A 51 -1.13 8.17 -0.98
C MET A 51 -1.82 9.48 -1.36
N SER A 52 -1.95 10.41 -0.43
CA SER A 52 -2.52 11.70 -0.74
C SER A 52 -1.68 12.44 -1.77
N LEU A 53 -0.38 12.37 -1.63
CA LEU A 53 0.52 13.00 -2.58
C LEU A 53 0.48 12.30 -3.94
N LEU A 54 0.41 10.99 -3.94
CA LEU A 54 0.32 10.24 -5.18
C LEU A 54 -0.99 10.52 -5.90
N LYS A 55 -2.06 10.72 -5.13
CA LYS A 55 -3.34 11.04 -5.71
C LYS A 55 -3.29 12.38 -6.43
N GLU A 56 -2.56 13.34 -5.87
CA GLU A 56 -2.37 14.62 -6.53
C GLU A 56 -1.52 14.47 -7.78
N TYR A 57 -0.49 13.67 -7.69
CA TYR A 57 0.46 13.51 -8.78
C TYR A 57 -0.16 12.78 -9.97
N TYR A 58 -0.76 11.63 -9.72
CA TYR A 58 -1.33 10.83 -10.79
C TYR A 58 -2.73 11.26 -11.19
N GLY A 59 -3.48 11.84 -10.27
CA GLY A 59 -4.89 12.08 -10.46
C GLY A 59 -5.67 10.86 -10.02
N GLU A 60 -6.89 11.09 -9.60
CA GLU A 60 -7.72 10.03 -9.03
C GLU A 60 -8.03 8.94 -10.03
N LYS A 61 -8.37 9.31 -11.25
CA LYS A 61 -8.72 8.33 -12.25
C LYS A 61 -7.57 7.40 -12.58
N LYS A 62 -6.39 7.97 -12.74
CA LYS A 62 -5.23 7.17 -13.06
C LYS A 62 -4.87 6.23 -11.94
N LEU A 63 -4.95 6.72 -10.70
CA LEU A 63 -4.61 5.92 -9.55
C LEU A 63 -5.59 4.76 -9.41
N LEU A 64 -6.88 5.01 -9.62
CA LEU A 64 -7.87 3.94 -9.56
C LEU A 64 -7.61 2.90 -10.65
N SER A 65 -7.20 3.34 -11.81
CA SER A 65 -6.89 2.44 -12.89
C SER A 65 -5.72 1.53 -12.54
N ILE A 66 -4.68 2.09 -11.91
CA ILE A 66 -3.53 1.30 -11.48
C ILE A 66 -3.95 0.27 -10.44
N VAL A 67 -4.73 0.67 -9.47
CA VAL A 67 -5.19 -0.22 -8.41
C VAL A 67 -6.00 -1.37 -9.02
N LYS A 68 -6.88 -1.07 -9.95
CA LYS A 68 -7.69 -2.10 -10.56
C LYS A 68 -6.86 -3.09 -11.35
N SER A 69 -5.88 -2.58 -12.09
CA SER A 69 -5.09 -3.45 -12.94
C SER A 69 -4.10 -4.30 -12.14
N GLU A 70 -3.68 -3.81 -10.98
CA GLU A 70 -2.71 -4.53 -10.17
C GLU A 70 -3.34 -5.39 -9.08
N ASN A 71 -4.63 -5.49 -9.06
CA ASN A 71 -5.29 -6.28 -8.05
C ASN A 71 -5.27 -7.75 -8.45
N ARG A 72 -4.08 -8.30 -8.59
CA ARG A 72 -3.87 -9.68 -9.03
C ARG A 72 -3.08 -10.48 -8.04
N PHE A 73 -2.91 -9.95 -6.83
CA PHE A 73 -2.13 -10.64 -5.83
C PHE A 73 -2.92 -11.82 -5.30
N PHE A 74 -2.33 -13.00 -5.37
CA PHE A 74 -2.99 -14.21 -4.89
C PHE A 74 -2.58 -14.57 -3.49
N GLY A 75 -1.35 -14.43 -3.16
CA GLY A 75 -0.92 -14.83 -1.82
C GLY A 75 0.58 -14.97 -1.70
N VAL A 76 0.98 -15.62 -0.65
CA VAL A 76 2.39 -15.80 -0.31
C VAL A 76 2.66 -17.29 -0.18
N LEU A 77 3.72 -17.74 -0.80
CA LEU A 77 4.14 -19.12 -0.67
C LEU A 77 5.49 -19.18 0.02
N PRO A 78 5.69 -20.17 0.86
CA PRO A 78 7.00 -20.33 1.47
C PRO A 78 8.02 -20.79 0.44
N TYR A 79 9.23 -20.37 0.64
CA TYR A 79 10.31 -20.75 -0.24
C TYR A 79 11.54 -21.09 0.60
N ASN A 80 12.11 -22.22 0.32
CA ASN A 80 13.30 -22.65 1.04
C ASN A 80 14.53 -22.30 0.22
N LEU A 81 15.33 -21.40 0.76
CA LEU A 81 16.56 -21.04 0.08
C LEU A 81 17.67 -22.00 0.50
N GLU A 82 18.27 -22.64 -0.47
CA GLU A 82 19.38 -23.53 -0.18
C GLU A 82 20.68 -22.74 -0.22
N TYR A 83 21.55 -23.00 0.71
CA TYR A 83 22.83 -22.34 0.71
C TYR A 83 23.84 -23.23 1.39
N VAL A 84 25.10 -23.01 1.11
CA VAL A 84 26.17 -23.86 1.65
C VAL A 84 26.99 -23.11 2.64
#